data_b5667f25908037a6119bb8f4082d7ba5
#
_entry.id   b5667f25908037a6119bb8f4082d7ba5
#
_cell.length_a   1.000
_cell.length_b   1.000
_cell.length_c   1.000
_cell.angle_alpha   90.00
_cell.angle_beta   90.00
_cell.angle_gamma   90.00
#
_symmetry.space_group_name_H-M   'P 1'
#
loop_
_entity.id
_entity.type
_entity.pdbx_description
1 polymer ?
#
loop_
_entity_poly.entity_id
_entity_poly.type
_entity_poly.pdbx_seq_one_letter_code
_entity_poly.pdbx_strand_id
1 'polypeptide(L)'
;MDFSSVSLADARREYLRTSTTGMPIAGLITWGTLALAIAVMGRGLPAWAVFTAAAAPVPLSMLIDRLRGVAGIRKETSSNPVTKLCMQMIFVVALLIPFVIIAVNETKNLDLLVLGLAILAGMVWVPHGWGAEDPAGLRHFILRAVLCYAAYLFVPEAWRGAAIAGAAALTYVYAIAAMRKPSEAVKDTVPVP
;
A
#
# COMPACT_ATOMS: atom_id res chain seq x y z
N MET A 1 8.13 -25.29 2.95
CA MET A 1 8.86 -25.39 1.68
C MET A 1 10.26 -24.87 1.91
N ASP A 2 11.30 -25.61 1.54
CA ASP A 2 12.68 -25.10 1.61
C ASP A 2 12.96 -24.33 0.31
N PHE A 3 13.30 -23.05 0.43
CA PHE A 3 13.56 -22.16 -0.70
C PHE A 3 15.05 -22.09 -1.08
N SER A 4 15.93 -22.88 -0.45
CA SER A 4 17.37 -22.86 -0.74
C SER A 4 17.71 -23.36 -2.16
N SER A 5 16.84 -24.19 -2.76
CA SER A 5 16.99 -24.76 -4.10
C SER A 5 15.92 -24.30 -5.10
N VAL A 6 15.05 -23.37 -4.70
CA VAL A 6 13.92 -22.90 -5.54
C VAL A 6 14.39 -21.76 -6.45
N SER A 7 13.99 -21.80 -7.73
CA SER A 7 14.29 -20.71 -8.66
C SER A 7 13.60 -19.42 -8.25
N LEU A 8 14.16 -18.26 -8.64
CA LEU A 8 13.54 -16.96 -8.39
C LEU A 8 12.15 -16.87 -9.03
N ALA A 9 11.96 -17.44 -10.21
CA ALA A 9 10.68 -17.48 -10.90
C ALA A 9 9.61 -18.23 -10.09
N ASP A 10 9.97 -19.38 -9.51
CA ASP A 10 9.05 -20.15 -8.67
C ASP A 10 8.76 -19.45 -7.35
N ALA A 11 9.77 -18.81 -6.74
CA ALA A 11 9.58 -18.01 -5.54
C ALA A 11 8.62 -16.82 -5.77
N ARG A 12 8.70 -16.15 -6.91
CA ARG A 12 7.80 -15.06 -7.32
C ARG A 12 6.38 -15.56 -7.59
N ARG A 13 6.24 -16.70 -8.26
CA ARG A 13 4.95 -17.33 -8.52
C ARG A 13 4.24 -17.69 -7.22
N GLU A 14 4.98 -18.31 -6.29
CA GLU A 14 4.45 -18.64 -4.96
C GLU A 14 4.09 -17.38 -4.16
N TYR A 15 4.92 -16.33 -4.23
CA TYR A 15 4.62 -15.04 -3.63
C TYR A 15 3.30 -14.45 -4.16
N LEU A 16 3.12 -14.42 -5.49
CA LEU A 16 1.88 -13.92 -6.10
C LEU A 16 0.68 -14.75 -5.66
N ARG A 17 0.81 -16.09 -5.67
CA ARG A 17 -0.26 -17.02 -5.28
C ARG A 17 -0.75 -16.79 -3.83
N THR A 18 0.14 -16.38 -2.95
CA THR A 18 -0.14 -16.16 -1.52
C THR A 18 -0.29 -14.70 -1.14
N SER A 19 -0.20 -13.78 -2.10
CA SER A 19 -0.37 -12.36 -1.85
C SER A 19 -1.83 -12.00 -1.50
N THR A 20 -1.99 -10.91 -0.76
CA THR A 20 -3.32 -10.40 -0.40
C THR A 20 -4.00 -9.73 -1.58
N THR A 21 -5.28 -10.02 -1.79
CA THR A 21 -6.14 -9.32 -2.77
C THR A 21 -6.94 -8.19 -2.14
N GLY A 22 -7.05 -8.20 -0.82
CA GLY A 22 -7.80 -7.20 -0.05
C GLY A 22 -7.10 -5.87 0.12
N MET A 23 -5.76 -5.82 -0.05
CA MET A 23 -4.96 -4.63 0.25
C MET A 23 -5.37 -3.39 -0.55
N PRO A 24 -5.58 -3.44 -1.88
CA PRO A 24 -6.04 -2.26 -2.63
C PRO A 24 -7.42 -1.79 -2.19
N ILE A 25 -8.34 -2.71 -1.89
CA ILE A 25 -9.69 -2.38 -1.42
C ILE A 25 -9.61 -1.73 -0.03
N ALA A 26 -8.85 -2.31 0.87
CA ALA A 26 -8.63 -1.76 2.20
C ALA A 26 -8.02 -0.35 2.14
N GLY A 27 -7.02 -0.15 1.28
CA GLY A 27 -6.40 1.15 1.06
C GLY A 27 -7.38 2.19 0.51
N LEU A 28 -8.21 1.83 -0.46
CA LEU A 28 -9.25 2.70 -0.99
C LEU A 28 -10.22 3.15 0.11
N ILE A 29 -10.68 2.21 0.94
CA ILE A 29 -11.61 2.50 2.05
C ILE A 29 -10.94 3.42 3.07
N THR A 30 -9.75 3.08 3.57
CA THR A 30 -9.12 3.81 4.68
C THR A 30 -8.69 5.21 4.28
N TRP A 31 -8.04 5.37 3.12
CA TRP A 31 -7.64 6.68 2.62
C TRP A 31 -8.83 7.52 2.14
N GLY A 32 -9.87 6.90 1.57
CA GLY A 32 -11.11 7.58 1.22
C GLY A 32 -11.85 8.09 2.45
N THR A 33 -11.96 7.27 3.50
CA THR A 33 -12.53 7.69 4.78
C THR A 33 -11.72 8.83 5.41
N LEU A 34 -10.37 8.77 5.36
CA LEU A 34 -9.52 9.86 5.84
C LEU A 34 -9.77 11.15 5.06
N ALA A 35 -9.88 11.08 3.72
CA ALA A 35 -10.16 12.24 2.90
C ALA A 35 -11.47 12.92 3.29
N LEU A 36 -12.53 12.14 3.49
CA LEU A 36 -13.82 12.63 3.95
C LEU A 36 -13.74 13.22 5.37
N ALA A 37 -13.05 12.55 6.29
CA ALA A 37 -12.86 13.02 7.65
C ALA A 37 -12.13 14.37 7.68
N ILE A 38 -11.06 14.54 6.90
CA ILE A 38 -10.35 15.82 6.78
C ILE A 38 -11.24 16.89 6.15
N ALA A 39 -12.02 16.55 5.11
CA ALA A 39 -12.92 17.50 4.45
C ALA A 39 -14.00 18.04 5.39
N VAL A 40 -14.47 17.23 6.35
CA VAL A 40 -15.50 17.61 7.32
C VAL A 40 -14.91 18.29 8.55
N MET A 41 -13.82 17.76 9.10
CA MET A 41 -13.24 18.21 10.37
C MET A 41 -12.13 19.25 10.19
N GLY A 42 -11.57 19.37 9.00
CA GLY A 42 -10.46 20.25 8.69
C GLY A 42 -9.25 20.01 9.61
N ARG A 43 -8.71 21.10 10.15
CA ARG A 43 -7.56 21.07 11.09
C ARG A 43 -7.91 20.50 12.47
N GLY A 44 -9.19 20.28 12.77
CA GLY A 44 -9.63 19.64 14.02
C GLY A 44 -9.40 18.12 14.03
N LEU A 45 -9.02 17.51 12.90
CA LEU A 45 -8.73 16.09 12.86
C LEU A 45 -7.45 15.78 13.66
N PRO A 46 -7.51 14.87 14.64
CA PRO A 46 -6.33 14.52 15.43
C PRO A 46 -5.32 13.71 14.59
N ALA A 47 -4.02 13.94 14.82
CA ALA A 47 -2.95 13.28 14.08
C ALA A 47 -3.03 11.73 14.11
N TRP A 48 -3.50 11.14 15.23
CA TRP A 48 -3.67 9.69 15.34
C TRP A 48 -4.62 9.12 14.27
N ALA A 49 -5.61 9.88 13.79
CA ALA A 49 -6.52 9.43 12.75
C ALA A 49 -5.77 9.21 11.41
N VAL A 50 -4.77 10.05 11.12
CA VAL A 50 -3.92 9.90 9.93
C VAL A 50 -3.06 8.63 10.03
N PHE A 51 -2.46 8.38 11.20
CA PHE A 51 -1.72 7.13 11.46
C PHE A 51 -2.61 5.91 11.35
N THR A 52 -3.82 5.97 11.90
CA THR A 52 -4.79 4.88 11.81
C THR A 52 -5.13 4.58 10.35
N ALA A 53 -5.42 5.61 9.55
CA ALA A 53 -5.72 5.43 8.13
C ALA A 53 -4.55 4.83 7.34
N ALA A 54 -3.31 5.21 7.67
CA ALA A 54 -2.11 4.66 7.03
C ALA A 54 -1.82 3.20 7.44
N ALA A 55 -2.12 2.81 8.69
CA ALA A 55 -1.87 1.47 9.22
C ALA A 55 -3.03 0.48 9.00
N ALA A 56 -4.27 0.96 8.97
CA ALA A 56 -5.48 0.14 8.88
C ALA A 56 -5.60 -0.72 7.60
N PRO A 57 -4.99 -0.40 6.44
CA PRO A 57 -5.06 -1.27 5.27
C PRO A 57 -4.60 -2.70 5.53
N VAL A 58 -3.59 -2.90 6.39
CA VAL A 58 -3.06 -4.24 6.69
C VAL A 58 -4.10 -5.12 7.40
N PRO A 59 -4.60 -4.80 8.61
CA PRO A 59 -5.60 -5.63 9.27
C PRO A 59 -6.92 -5.70 8.49
N LEU A 60 -7.33 -4.62 7.82
CA LEU A 60 -8.54 -4.62 7.02
C LEU A 60 -8.42 -5.53 5.80
N SER A 61 -7.26 -5.57 5.13
CA SER A 61 -7.03 -6.48 4.01
C SER A 61 -7.12 -7.95 4.45
N MET A 62 -6.57 -8.28 5.62
CA MET A 62 -6.66 -9.64 6.16
C MET A 62 -8.12 -10.04 6.45
N LEU A 63 -8.93 -9.11 6.95
CA LEU A 63 -10.36 -9.33 7.15
C LEU A 63 -11.08 -9.54 5.82
N ILE A 64 -10.82 -8.69 4.82
CA ILE A 64 -11.41 -8.80 3.48
C ILE A 64 -11.04 -10.13 2.83
N ASP A 65 -9.77 -10.53 2.89
CA ASP A 65 -9.30 -11.80 2.32
C ASP A 65 -9.98 -12.99 3.03
N ARG A 66 -10.10 -12.95 4.35
CA ARG A 66 -10.80 -13.98 5.12
C ARG A 66 -12.28 -14.09 4.73
N LEU A 67 -12.98 -12.98 4.58
CA LEU A 67 -14.39 -12.95 4.15
C LEU A 67 -14.58 -13.46 2.72
N ARG A 68 -13.55 -13.30 1.87
CA ARG A 68 -13.57 -13.76 0.46
C ARG A 68 -13.03 -15.18 0.29
N GLY A 69 -12.63 -15.86 1.36
CA GLY A 69 -12.05 -17.21 1.30
C GLY A 69 -10.66 -17.27 0.63
N VAL A 70 -9.95 -16.13 0.55
CA VAL A 70 -8.60 -16.07 0.00
C VAL A 70 -7.60 -16.51 1.06
N ALA A 71 -6.61 -17.32 0.66
CA ALA A 71 -5.65 -17.88 1.61
C ALA A 71 -4.81 -16.84 2.36
N GLY A 72 -4.51 -15.70 1.70
CA GLY A 72 -3.70 -14.63 2.27
C GLY A 72 -2.27 -15.05 2.65
N ILE A 73 -1.59 -14.17 3.38
CA ILE A 73 -0.23 -14.45 3.88
C ILE A 73 -0.31 -15.48 5.00
N ARG A 74 0.40 -16.59 4.85
CA ARG A 74 0.50 -17.66 5.84
C ARG A 74 1.89 -17.74 6.44
N LYS A 75 2.00 -18.35 7.62
CA LYS A 75 3.28 -18.56 8.31
C LYS A 75 4.27 -19.36 7.44
N GLU A 76 3.76 -20.33 6.68
CA GLU A 76 4.55 -21.20 5.79
C GLU A 76 5.23 -20.43 4.65
N THR A 77 4.65 -19.28 4.24
CA THR A 77 5.20 -18.45 3.16
C THR A 77 6.21 -17.42 3.64
N SER A 78 6.40 -17.29 4.95
CA SER A 78 7.35 -16.34 5.53
C SER A 78 8.83 -16.67 5.20
N SER A 79 9.12 -17.91 4.83
CA SER A 79 10.46 -18.34 4.37
C SER A 79 10.77 -17.95 2.93
N ASN A 80 9.78 -17.59 2.12
CA ASN A 80 9.96 -17.16 0.74
C ASN A 80 10.84 -15.90 0.66
N PRO A 81 11.92 -15.89 -0.15
CA PRO A 81 12.86 -14.77 -0.22
C PRO A 81 12.20 -13.47 -0.72
N VAL A 82 11.20 -13.57 -1.59
CA VAL A 82 10.43 -12.40 -2.06
C VAL A 82 9.60 -11.81 -0.93
N THR A 83 8.93 -12.66 -0.14
CA THR A 83 8.17 -12.23 1.05
C THR A 83 9.10 -11.56 2.07
N LYS A 84 10.30 -12.13 2.31
CA LYS A 84 11.29 -11.53 3.22
C LYS A 84 11.73 -10.15 2.73
N LEU A 85 12.02 -9.98 1.44
CA LEU A 85 12.37 -8.69 0.87
C LEU A 85 11.25 -7.66 1.07
N CYS A 86 10.01 -8.03 0.78
CA CYS A 86 8.84 -7.16 1.00
C CYS A 86 8.73 -6.75 2.48
N MET A 87 8.92 -7.67 3.42
CA MET A 87 8.89 -7.36 4.85
C MET A 87 10.04 -6.44 5.28
N GLN A 88 11.24 -6.65 4.73
CA GLN A 88 12.38 -5.75 4.98
C GLN A 88 12.09 -4.33 4.48
N MET A 89 11.47 -4.20 3.29
CA MET A 89 11.08 -2.88 2.77
C MET A 89 10.01 -2.21 3.62
N ILE A 90 9.03 -2.95 4.14
CA ILE A 90 8.04 -2.43 5.09
C ILE A 90 8.75 -1.91 6.35
N PHE A 91 9.74 -2.65 6.86
CA PHE A 91 10.53 -2.22 8.01
C PHE A 91 11.32 -0.93 7.73
N VAL A 92 11.98 -0.82 6.55
CA VAL A 92 12.66 0.41 6.13
C VAL A 92 11.69 1.58 6.06
N VAL A 93 10.51 1.39 5.49
CA VAL A 93 9.45 2.41 5.45
C VAL A 93 9.05 2.83 6.87
N ALA A 94 8.89 1.87 7.79
CA ALA A 94 8.56 2.17 9.19
C ALA A 94 9.64 3.02 9.88
N LEU A 95 10.93 2.80 9.57
CA LEU A 95 12.03 3.61 10.09
C LEU A 95 12.05 5.06 9.58
N LEU A 96 11.35 5.36 8.47
CA LEU A 96 11.20 6.73 7.97
C LEU A 96 10.06 7.50 8.64
N ILE A 97 9.13 6.81 9.31
CA ILE A 97 8.01 7.46 10.01
C ILE A 97 8.48 8.47 11.06
N PRO A 98 9.48 8.18 11.94
CA PRO A 98 9.98 9.16 12.89
C PRO A 98 10.47 10.45 12.24
N PHE A 99 11.12 10.37 11.07
CA PHE A 99 11.54 11.56 10.31
C PHE A 99 10.32 12.44 9.92
N VAL A 100 9.24 11.81 9.42
CA VAL A 100 8.01 12.55 9.09
C VAL A 100 7.42 13.20 10.34
N ILE A 101 7.41 12.49 11.48
CA ILE A 101 6.90 13.01 12.76
C ILE A 101 7.71 14.24 13.19
N ILE A 102 9.05 14.17 13.13
CA ILE A 102 9.93 15.28 13.47
C ILE A 102 9.61 16.49 12.57
N ALA A 103 9.57 16.30 11.26
CA ALA A 103 9.28 17.37 10.31
C ALA A 103 7.90 18.02 10.56
N VAL A 104 6.89 17.23 10.89
CA VAL A 104 5.55 17.72 11.24
C VAL A 104 5.55 18.49 12.56
N ASN A 105 6.27 17.99 13.57
CA ASN A 105 6.37 18.67 14.87
C ASN A 105 7.07 20.02 14.77
N GLU A 106 8.10 20.13 13.93
CA GLU A 106 8.81 21.40 13.70
C GLU A 106 7.96 22.40 12.92
N THR A 107 7.27 21.94 11.89
CA THR A 107 6.49 22.82 11.01
C THR A 107 5.06 23.07 11.47
N LYS A 108 4.54 22.27 12.42
CA LYS A 108 3.12 22.26 12.86
C LYS A 108 2.13 22.07 11.71
N ASN A 109 2.58 21.40 10.64
CA ASN A 109 1.81 21.23 9.40
C ASN A 109 1.26 19.82 9.27
N LEU A 110 -0.04 19.65 9.56
CA LEU A 110 -0.72 18.34 9.45
C LEU A 110 -0.76 17.80 8.01
N ASP A 111 -0.78 18.68 7.00
CA ASP A 111 -0.77 18.27 5.59
C ASP A 111 0.53 17.53 5.23
N LEU A 112 1.66 17.90 5.87
CA LEU A 112 2.92 17.17 5.73
C LEU A 112 2.84 15.76 6.33
N LEU A 113 2.08 15.55 7.42
CA LEU A 113 1.85 14.23 7.96
C LEU A 113 1.08 13.36 6.96
N VAL A 114 -0.01 13.91 6.41
CA VAL A 114 -0.84 13.20 5.42
C VAL A 114 0.00 12.87 4.18
N LEU A 115 0.77 13.84 3.66
CA LEU A 115 1.65 13.66 2.52
C LEU A 115 2.72 12.60 2.79
N GLY A 116 3.46 12.74 3.89
CA GLY A 116 4.55 11.83 4.24
C GLY A 116 4.06 10.39 4.38
N LEU A 117 2.97 10.16 5.12
CA LEU A 117 2.41 8.83 5.28
C LEU A 117 1.79 8.30 3.98
N ALA A 118 1.20 9.16 3.13
CA ALA A 118 0.70 8.75 1.82
C ALA A 118 1.83 8.23 0.92
N ILE A 119 2.97 8.94 0.86
CA ILE A 119 4.14 8.51 0.08
C ILE A 119 4.74 7.23 0.66
N LEU A 120 4.99 7.19 1.97
CA LEU A 120 5.58 6.02 2.63
C LEU A 120 4.72 4.76 2.44
N ALA A 121 3.40 4.87 2.62
CA ALA A 121 2.48 3.74 2.37
C ALA A 121 2.45 3.33 0.89
N GLY A 122 2.76 4.24 -0.02
CA GLY A 122 2.89 3.94 -1.46
C GLY A 122 4.14 3.14 -1.80
N MET A 123 5.25 3.34 -1.09
CA MET A 123 6.54 2.70 -1.39
C MET A 123 6.48 1.17 -1.30
N VAL A 124 5.62 0.60 -0.48
CA VAL A 124 5.49 -0.86 -0.32
C VAL A 124 5.00 -1.56 -1.60
N TRP A 125 4.40 -0.83 -2.54
CA TRP A 125 3.94 -1.36 -3.81
C TRP A 125 5.07 -1.62 -4.81
N VAL A 126 6.23 -0.98 -4.63
CA VAL A 126 7.41 -1.20 -5.49
C VAL A 126 7.95 -2.62 -5.34
N PRO A 127 8.33 -3.09 -4.13
CA PRO A 127 8.77 -4.48 -3.95
C PRO A 127 7.65 -5.48 -4.20
N HIS A 128 6.38 -5.14 -3.95
CA HIS A 128 5.26 -5.99 -4.32
C HIS A 128 5.19 -6.22 -5.83
N GLY A 129 5.24 -5.16 -6.64
CA GLY A 129 5.24 -5.26 -8.10
C GLY A 129 6.43 -6.04 -8.63
N TRP A 130 7.63 -5.81 -8.07
CA TRP A 130 8.81 -6.60 -8.41
C TRP A 130 8.63 -8.10 -8.08
N GLY A 131 8.07 -8.39 -6.91
CA GLY A 131 7.82 -9.77 -6.46
C GLY A 131 6.75 -10.47 -7.29
N ALA A 132 5.73 -9.77 -7.74
CA ALA A 132 4.64 -10.28 -8.57
C ALA A 132 4.97 -10.27 -10.08
N GLU A 133 6.15 -9.79 -10.49
CA GLU A 133 6.50 -9.52 -11.90
C GLU A 133 5.46 -8.61 -12.59
N ASP A 134 5.02 -7.59 -11.86
CA ASP A 134 3.95 -6.70 -12.28
C ASP A 134 4.40 -5.23 -12.26
N PRO A 135 4.55 -4.59 -13.43
CA PRO A 135 4.94 -3.18 -13.50
C PRO A 135 3.88 -2.24 -12.89
N ALA A 136 2.66 -2.71 -12.66
CA ALA A 136 1.60 -1.90 -12.07
C ALA A 136 1.95 -1.45 -10.64
N GLY A 137 2.74 -2.23 -9.89
CA GLY A 137 3.21 -1.83 -8.56
C GLY A 137 4.03 -0.54 -8.57
N LEU A 138 5.04 -0.46 -9.43
CA LEU A 138 5.85 0.76 -9.60
C LEU A 138 5.01 1.92 -10.15
N ARG A 139 4.17 1.67 -11.16
CA ARG A 139 3.29 2.69 -11.74
C ARG A 139 2.32 3.26 -10.71
N HIS A 140 1.75 2.41 -9.86
CA HIS A 140 0.89 2.84 -8.74
C HIS A 140 1.64 3.80 -7.81
N PHE A 141 2.88 3.47 -7.43
CA PHE A 141 3.69 4.34 -6.56
C PHE A 141 3.98 5.68 -7.23
N ILE A 142 4.42 5.69 -8.49
CA ILE A 142 4.70 6.92 -9.25
C ILE A 142 3.45 7.78 -9.36
N LEU A 143 2.31 7.19 -9.76
CA LEU A 143 1.03 7.89 -9.87
C LEU A 143 0.63 8.51 -8.53
N ARG A 144 0.76 7.76 -7.44
CA ARG A 144 0.46 8.22 -6.08
C ARG A 144 1.36 9.39 -5.68
N ALA A 145 2.67 9.27 -5.89
CA ALA A 145 3.61 10.33 -5.56
C ALA A 145 3.28 11.62 -6.33
N VAL A 146 3.10 11.52 -7.65
CA VAL A 146 2.78 12.67 -8.50
C VAL A 146 1.48 13.35 -8.06
N LEU A 147 0.41 12.57 -7.86
CA LEU A 147 -0.89 13.13 -7.48
C LEU A 147 -0.87 13.74 -6.07
N CYS A 148 -0.20 13.09 -5.11
CA CYS A 148 -0.09 13.63 -3.75
C CYS A 148 0.77 14.91 -3.70
N TYR A 149 1.89 14.96 -4.44
CA TYR A 149 2.68 16.18 -4.55
C TYR A 149 1.91 17.28 -5.27
N ALA A 150 1.21 16.98 -6.36
CA ALA A 150 0.37 17.96 -7.04
C ALA A 150 -0.74 18.51 -6.11
N ALA A 151 -1.40 17.64 -5.34
CA ALA A 151 -2.38 18.06 -4.36
C ALA A 151 -1.75 18.99 -3.29
N TYR A 152 -0.56 18.65 -2.79
CA TYR A 152 0.12 19.47 -1.81
C TYR A 152 0.52 20.86 -2.35
N LEU A 153 1.00 20.94 -3.58
CA LEU A 153 1.54 22.17 -4.17
C LEU A 153 0.45 23.09 -4.73
N PHE A 154 -0.62 22.53 -5.30
CA PHE A 154 -1.58 23.31 -6.07
C PHE A 154 -2.95 23.45 -5.42
N VAL A 155 -3.30 22.60 -4.43
CA VAL A 155 -4.59 22.72 -3.76
C VAL A 155 -4.51 23.75 -2.62
N PRO A 156 -5.52 24.63 -2.49
CA PRO A 156 -5.58 25.58 -1.37
C PRO A 156 -5.51 24.89 -0.01
N GLU A 157 -4.88 25.55 0.96
CA GLU A 157 -4.57 25.00 2.29
C GLU A 157 -5.81 24.40 2.99
N ALA A 158 -6.97 25.02 2.83
CA ALA A 158 -8.21 24.54 3.44
C ALA A 158 -8.63 23.12 3.00
N TRP A 159 -8.24 22.70 1.80
CA TRP A 159 -8.62 21.40 1.20
C TRP A 159 -7.43 20.47 0.95
N ARG A 160 -6.21 20.95 1.21
CA ARG A 160 -4.96 20.28 0.84
C ARG A 160 -4.85 18.87 1.43
N GLY A 161 -5.06 18.72 2.73
CA GLY A 161 -5.00 17.41 3.39
C GLY A 161 -6.03 16.42 2.84
N ALA A 162 -7.27 16.89 2.62
CA ALA A 162 -8.33 16.07 2.02
C ALA A 162 -7.98 15.65 0.58
N ALA A 163 -7.42 16.57 -0.21
CA ALA A 163 -7.00 16.30 -1.59
C ALA A 163 -5.85 15.28 -1.65
N ILE A 164 -4.86 15.37 -0.76
CA ILE A 164 -3.76 14.40 -0.66
C ILE A 164 -4.31 13.01 -0.32
N ALA A 165 -5.15 12.91 0.71
CA ALA A 165 -5.75 11.64 1.10
C ALA A 165 -6.66 11.07 -0.01
N GLY A 166 -7.43 11.93 -0.69
CA GLY A 166 -8.26 11.57 -1.83
C GLY A 166 -7.43 11.08 -3.03
N ALA A 167 -6.32 11.76 -3.34
CA ALA A 167 -5.37 11.33 -4.37
C ALA A 167 -4.79 9.95 -4.03
N ALA A 168 -4.38 9.75 -2.78
CA ALA A 168 -3.92 8.43 -2.31
C ALA A 168 -5.01 7.36 -2.46
N ALA A 169 -6.26 7.65 -2.12
CA ALA A 169 -7.39 6.72 -2.30
C ALA A 169 -7.63 6.39 -3.78
N LEU A 170 -7.63 7.39 -4.66
CA LEU A 170 -7.86 7.20 -6.10
C LEU A 170 -6.83 6.27 -6.75
N THR A 171 -5.57 6.30 -6.28
CA THR A 171 -4.55 5.40 -6.83
C THR A 171 -4.85 3.92 -6.56
N TYR A 172 -5.62 3.59 -5.54
CA TYR A 172 -6.05 2.22 -5.30
C TYR A 172 -7.09 1.74 -6.30
N VAL A 173 -7.87 2.63 -6.91
CA VAL A 173 -8.75 2.26 -8.05
C VAL A 173 -7.90 1.73 -9.20
N TYR A 174 -6.78 2.41 -9.51
CA TYR A 174 -5.81 1.90 -10.47
C TYR A 174 -5.25 0.53 -10.05
N ALA A 175 -4.85 0.38 -8.78
CA ALA A 175 -4.33 -0.89 -8.27
C ALA A 175 -5.32 -2.05 -8.41
N ILE A 176 -6.60 -1.82 -8.08
CA ILE A 176 -7.68 -2.82 -8.22
C ILE A 176 -7.85 -3.25 -9.67
N ALA A 177 -7.75 -2.30 -10.62
CA ALA A 177 -7.96 -2.55 -12.04
C ALA A 177 -6.74 -3.19 -12.74
N ALA A 178 -5.52 -2.77 -12.38
CA ALA A 178 -4.32 -3.04 -13.17
C ALA A 178 -3.37 -4.09 -12.57
N MET A 179 -3.41 -4.33 -11.24
CA MET A 179 -2.46 -5.26 -10.61
C MET A 179 -2.84 -6.72 -10.82
N ARG A 180 -1.82 -7.55 -11.02
CA ARG A 180 -1.95 -9.01 -11.13
C ARG A 180 -2.58 -9.62 -9.88
N LYS A 181 -3.45 -10.61 -10.09
CA LYS A 181 -4.19 -11.28 -9.01
C LYS A 181 -3.61 -12.68 -8.74
N PRO A 182 -3.73 -13.20 -7.50
CA PRO A 182 -3.28 -14.57 -7.17
C PRO A 182 -3.83 -15.66 -8.08
N SER A 183 -5.05 -15.49 -8.60
CA SER A 183 -5.66 -16.42 -9.56
C SER A 183 -4.89 -16.55 -10.88
N GLU A 184 -4.11 -15.55 -11.27
CA GLU A 184 -3.30 -15.57 -12.49
C GLU A 184 -2.07 -16.44 -12.32
N ALA A 185 -1.45 -16.48 -11.12
CA ALA A 185 -0.34 -17.37 -10.82
C ALA A 185 -0.69 -18.86 -10.97
N VAL A 186 -1.97 -19.23 -10.83
CA VAL A 186 -2.45 -20.60 -11.01
C VAL A 186 -2.54 -20.95 -12.51
N LYS A 187 -2.92 -20.00 -13.35
CA LYS A 187 -3.03 -20.19 -14.80
C LYS A 187 -1.66 -20.44 -15.46
N ASP A 188 -0.62 -19.76 -14.96
CA ASP A 188 0.75 -19.87 -15.47
C ASP A 188 1.37 -21.27 -15.22
N THR A 189 0.70 -22.13 -14.46
CA THR A 189 1.16 -23.53 -14.17
C THR A 189 0.52 -24.60 -15.04
N VAL A 190 -0.51 -24.25 -15.82
CA VAL A 190 -1.17 -25.20 -16.74
C VAL A 190 -0.41 -25.17 -18.06
N PRO A 191 0.23 -26.30 -18.49
CA PRO A 191 0.82 -26.37 -19.82
C PRO A 191 -0.26 -26.10 -20.87
N VAL A 192 0.00 -25.16 -21.77
CA VAL A 192 -0.84 -25.00 -22.97
C VAL A 192 -0.67 -26.28 -23.80
N PRO A 193 -1.75 -26.99 -24.15
CA PRO A 193 -1.69 -28.25 -24.91
C PRO A 193 -1.16 -28.05 -26.32
#